data_b53a2e4fb940ae1c0f98a2d1ebea911a
#
_entry.id   b53a2e4fb940ae1c0f98a2d1ebea911a
#
_cell.length_a   1.000
_cell.length_b   1.000
_cell.length_c   1.000
_cell.angle_alpha   90.00
_cell.angle_beta   90.00
_cell.angle_gamma   90.00
#
_symmetry.space_group_name_H-M   'P 1'
#
loop_
_entity.id
_entity.type
_entity.pdbx_description
1 polymer ?
#
loop_
_entity_poly.entity_id
_entity_poly.type
_entity_poly.pdbx_seq_one_letter_code
_entity_poly.pdbx_strand_id
1 'polypeptide(L)'
;MERLHLVPKRICFRYNPGPDLARGNAIIGTPQEAKYGMTREQLLKCVAWAKNKGIGYIGIHTMVISAELELPGLLGTISMMFDLANEIRNTHDVTVSFIDFGGGIGIPYRPEQEPVDLEGLGEGAK
;
A
#
# COMPACT_ATOMS: atom_id res chain seq x y z
N MET A 1 13.05 20.57 -1.21
CA MET A 1 13.18 20.42 0.26
C MET A 1 14.59 20.74 0.75
N GLU A 2 15.65 20.14 0.18
CA GLU A 2 17.04 20.42 0.61
C GLU A 2 17.44 21.90 0.53
N ARG A 3 17.04 22.61 -0.53
CA ARG A 3 17.30 24.05 -0.68
C ARG A 3 16.65 24.93 0.39
N LEU A 4 15.63 24.41 1.08
CA LEU A 4 14.89 25.10 2.13
C LEU A 4 15.28 24.61 3.53
N HIS A 5 16.25 23.69 3.64
CA HIS A 5 16.65 23.02 4.89
C HIS A 5 15.46 22.39 5.64
N LEU A 6 14.41 21.99 4.89
CA LEU A 6 13.19 21.40 5.42
C LEU A 6 13.15 19.91 5.10
N VAL A 7 13.75 19.09 5.94
CA VAL A 7 13.61 17.64 5.88
C VAL A 7 12.45 17.23 6.79
N PRO A 8 11.42 16.56 6.29
CA PRO A 8 10.28 16.15 7.12
C PRO A 8 10.73 15.09 8.12
N LYS A 9 10.14 15.08 9.31
CA LYS A 9 10.36 14.03 10.31
C LYS A 9 9.64 12.72 9.97
N ARG A 10 8.58 12.81 9.17
CA ARG A 10 7.72 11.69 8.74
C ARG A 10 7.50 11.77 7.24
N ILE A 11 7.52 10.62 6.57
CA ILE A 11 7.24 10.53 5.15
C ILE A 11 6.45 9.25 4.87
N CYS A 12 5.55 9.30 3.91
CA CYS A 12 4.83 8.14 3.43
C CYS A 12 5.02 8.02 1.92
N PHE A 13 5.35 6.82 1.46
CA PHE A 13 5.55 6.51 0.04
C PHE A 13 4.39 5.69 -0.49
N ARG A 14 3.77 6.15 -1.58
CA ARG A 14 2.72 5.39 -2.25
C ARG A 14 3.32 4.35 -3.17
N TYR A 15 3.00 3.09 -2.90
CA TYR A 15 3.36 1.93 -3.70
C TYR A 15 2.31 1.67 -4.79
N ASN A 16 2.78 1.40 -6.01
CA ASN A 16 1.99 0.86 -7.10
C ASN A 16 2.58 -0.52 -7.46
N PRO A 17 1.88 -1.63 -7.17
CA PRO A 17 2.39 -2.98 -7.38
C PRO A 17 2.52 -3.37 -8.86
N GLY A 18 1.95 -2.59 -9.78
CA GLY A 18 1.95 -2.95 -11.20
C GLY A 18 0.89 -3.99 -11.57
N PRO A 19 0.96 -4.54 -12.81
CA PRO A 19 -0.09 -5.39 -13.38
C PRO A 19 -0.28 -6.75 -12.70
N ASP A 20 0.74 -7.27 -12.04
CA ASP A 20 0.72 -8.65 -11.56
C ASP A 20 -0.22 -8.89 -10.38
N LEU A 21 -0.59 -7.86 -9.64
CA LEU A 21 -1.51 -7.94 -8.50
C LEU A 21 -2.93 -7.44 -8.77
N ALA A 22 -3.14 -6.80 -9.91
CA ALA A 22 -4.47 -6.32 -10.33
C ALA A 22 -5.35 -7.43 -10.92
N ARG A 23 -4.99 -8.69 -10.80
CA ARG A 23 -5.74 -9.84 -11.36
C ARG A 23 -7.15 -10.03 -10.79
N GLY A 24 -7.58 -9.23 -9.82
CA GLY A 24 -8.90 -9.34 -9.20
C GLY A 24 -9.87 -8.20 -9.48
N ASN A 25 -9.43 -7.01 -9.91
CA ASN A 25 -10.33 -5.86 -10.00
C ASN A 25 -10.11 -4.99 -11.23
N ALA A 26 -11.04 -5.09 -12.18
CA ALA A 26 -11.10 -4.32 -13.43
C ALA A 26 -11.36 -2.80 -13.26
N ILE A 27 -11.43 -2.29 -12.03
CA ILE A 27 -11.94 -0.94 -11.74
C ILE A 27 -10.84 0.13 -11.70
N ILE A 28 -9.57 -0.24 -11.48
CA ILE A 28 -8.47 0.75 -11.37
C ILE A 28 -7.71 0.95 -12.68
N GLY A 29 -8.17 0.38 -13.77
CA GLY A 29 -7.43 0.37 -15.03
C GLY A 29 -6.25 -0.62 -14.99
N THR A 30 -5.59 -0.83 -16.11
CA THR A 30 -4.36 -1.61 -16.10
C THR A 30 -3.31 -0.85 -15.28
N PRO A 31 -2.57 -1.47 -14.37
CA PRO A 31 -1.55 -0.81 -13.55
C PRO A 31 -0.48 -0.08 -14.35
N GLN A 32 -0.30 -0.40 -15.62
CA GLN A 32 0.53 0.35 -16.58
C GLN A 32 0.00 1.76 -16.84
N GLU A 33 -1.31 1.98 -16.65
CA GLU A 33 -1.98 3.28 -16.77
C GLU A 33 -2.18 3.97 -15.42
N ALA A 34 -1.87 3.30 -14.31
CA ALA A 34 -1.99 3.89 -12.99
C ALA A 34 -0.99 5.04 -12.84
N LYS A 35 -1.51 6.27 -12.83
CA LYS A 35 -0.72 7.51 -12.77
C LYS A 35 -0.09 7.77 -11.40
N TYR A 36 -0.40 6.96 -10.40
CA TYR A 36 -0.09 7.26 -9.02
C TYR A 36 0.71 6.18 -8.35
N GLY A 37 1.73 6.60 -7.62
CA GLY A 37 2.57 5.71 -6.84
C GLY A 37 3.89 5.39 -7.51
N MET A 38 4.74 4.68 -6.80
CA MET A 38 6.08 4.27 -7.19
C MET A 38 6.10 2.78 -7.49
N THR A 39 6.88 2.37 -8.47
CA THR A 39 7.24 0.96 -8.62
C THR A 39 8.02 0.48 -7.40
N ARG A 40 8.10 -0.84 -7.20
CA ARG A 40 8.89 -1.44 -6.11
C ARG A 40 10.32 -0.90 -6.08
N GLU A 41 10.99 -0.88 -7.21
CA GLU A 41 12.37 -0.39 -7.32
C GLU A 41 12.50 1.10 -6.94
N GLN A 42 11.58 1.93 -7.42
CA GLN A 42 11.55 3.36 -7.09
C GLN A 42 11.32 3.57 -5.59
N LEU A 43 10.39 2.80 -4.99
CA LEU A 43 10.07 2.90 -3.58
C LEU A 43 11.28 2.52 -2.71
N LEU A 44 11.97 1.43 -3.00
CA LEU A 44 13.17 1.01 -2.28
C LEU A 44 14.27 2.08 -2.35
N LYS A 45 14.49 2.69 -3.52
CA LYS A 45 15.42 3.83 -3.66
C LYS A 45 15.02 5.03 -2.81
N CYS A 46 13.71 5.34 -2.75
CA CYS A 46 13.20 6.43 -1.92
C CYS A 46 13.32 6.15 -0.42
N VAL A 47 13.13 4.91 0.01
CA VAL A 47 13.34 4.49 1.41
C VAL A 47 14.81 4.65 1.80
N ALA A 48 15.74 4.18 0.96
CA ALA A 48 17.18 4.37 1.18
C ALA A 48 17.56 5.85 1.28
N TRP A 49 17.00 6.69 0.40
CA TRP A 49 17.19 8.14 0.46
C TRP A 49 16.66 8.73 1.77
N ALA A 50 15.46 8.34 2.19
CA ALA A 50 14.84 8.84 3.42
C ALA A 50 15.67 8.47 4.66
N LYS A 51 16.16 7.22 4.73
CA LYS A 51 17.08 6.75 5.79
C LYS A 51 18.35 7.62 5.83
N ASN A 52 18.99 7.84 4.66
CA ASN A 52 20.21 8.66 4.56
C ASN A 52 20.00 10.12 4.95
N LYS A 53 18.76 10.63 4.88
CA LYS A 53 18.39 11.98 5.35
C LYS A 53 18.00 12.04 6.83
N GLY A 54 18.07 10.92 7.55
CA GLY A 54 17.72 10.85 8.96
C GLY A 54 16.23 10.94 9.24
N ILE A 55 15.37 10.60 8.27
CA ILE A 55 13.92 10.56 8.46
C ILE A 55 13.58 9.34 9.31
N GLY A 56 13.11 9.57 10.54
CA GLY A 56 12.88 8.51 11.52
C GLY A 56 11.54 7.77 11.38
N TYR A 57 10.55 8.37 10.69
CA TYR A 57 9.22 7.78 10.52
C TYR A 57 8.92 7.60 9.04
N ILE A 58 9.01 6.35 8.58
CA ILE A 58 8.76 5.99 7.18
C ILE A 58 7.54 5.09 7.13
N GLY A 59 6.51 5.53 6.42
CA GLY A 59 5.31 4.76 6.14
C GLY A 59 5.24 4.36 4.68
N ILE A 60 4.41 3.36 4.41
CA ILE A 60 4.04 2.94 3.06
C ILE A 60 2.53 2.97 2.91
N HIS A 61 2.07 3.35 1.73
CA HIS A 61 0.67 3.44 1.37
C HIS A 61 0.43 2.74 0.03
N THR A 62 -0.73 2.15 -0.13
CA THR A 62 -1.22 1.71 -1.43
C THR A 62 -2.69 2.05 -1.60
N MET A 63 -3.17 2.03 -2.83
CA MET A 63 -4.59 2.07 -3.15
C MET A 63 -4.80 1.34 -4.47
N VAL A 64 -4.95 0.03 -4.39
CA VAL A 64 -5.04 -0.88 -5.55
C VAL A 64 -6.41 -1.49 -5.72
N ILE A 65 -7.28 -1.32 -4.74
CA ILE A 65 -8.66 -1.81 -4.75
C ILE A 65 -9.63 -0.65 -4.57
N SER A 66 -10.82 -0.80 -5.13
CA SER A 66 -11.91 0.17 -4.99
C SER A 66 -13.24 -0.57 -5.05
N ALA A 67 -14.12 -0.28 -4.08
CA ALA A 67 -15.44 -0.89 -3.94
C ALA A 67 -15.39 -2.45 -3.89
N GLU A 68 -14.35 -3.00 -3.24
CA GLU A 68 -14.17 -4.44 -3.08
C GLU A 68 -15.10 -5.00 -2.00
N LEU A 69 -15.85 -6.01 -2.35
CA LEU A 69 -16.75 -6.74 -1.44
C LEU A 69 -16.14 -8.07 -0.97
N GLU A 70 -15.18 -8.59 -1.71
CA GLU A 70 -14.62 -9.91 -1.49
C GLU A 70 -13.42 -9.87 -0.53
N LEU A 71 -13.52 -10.60 0.57
CA LEU A 71 -12.49 -10.69 1.60
C LEU A 71 -11.09 -11.08 1.06
N PRO A 72 -10.96 -12.06 0.12
CA PRO A 72 -9.64 -12.41 -0.42
C PRO A 72 -8.90 -11.27 -1.10
N GLY A 73 -9.59 -10.36 -1.78
CA GLY A 73 -8.98 -9.19 -2.42
C GLY A 73 -8.40 -8.21 -1.40
N LEU A 74 -9.15 -7.97 -0.32
CA LEU A 74 -8.72 -7.12 0.79
C LEU A 74 -7.52 -7.72 1.53
N LEU A 75 -7.60 -9.00 1.90
CA LEU A 75 -6.49 -9.71 2.59
C LEU A 75 -5.25 -9.83 1.71
N GLY A 76 -5.41 -10.03 0.40
CA GLY A 76 -4.28 -10.03 -0.54
C GLY A 76 -3.52 -8.71 -0.55
N THR A 77 -4.23 -7.58 -0.47
CA THR A 77 -3.60 -6.25 -0.37
C THR A 77 -2.84 -6.08 0.95
N ILE A 78 -3.41 -6.55 2.05
CA ILE A 78 -2.76 -6.51 3.37
C ILE A 78 -1.47 -7.33 3.35
N SER A 79 -1.54 -8.59 2.91
CA SER A 79 -0.38 -9.49 2.82
C SER A 79 0.74 -8.88 1.97
N MET A 80 0.41 -8.38 0.77
CA MET A 80 1.36 -7.73 -0.12
C MET A 80 2.11 -6.56 0.56
N MET A 81 1.41 -5.76 1.33
CA MET A 81 2.02 -4.60 2.00
C MET A 81 2.90 -5.00 3.17
N PHE A 82 2.56 -6.07 3.89
CA PHE A 82 3.44 -6.63 4.92
C PHE A 82 4.69 -7.27 4.31
N ASP A 83 4.56 -7.96 3.17
CA ASP A 83 5.71 -8.51 2.44
C ASP A 83 6.67 -7.39 2.00
N LEU A 84 6.13 -6.30 1.47
CA LEU A 84 6.92 -5.12 1.12
C LEU A 84 7.60 -4.49 2.34
N ALA A 85 6.92 -4.40 3.49
CA ALA A 85 7.50 -3.87 4.72
C ALA A 85 8.66 -4.76 5.23
N ASN A 86 8.49 -6.09 5.15
CA ASN A 86 9.55 -7.05 5.49
C ASN A 86 10.74 -6.94 4.53
N GLU A 87 10.48 -6.76 3.25
CA GLU A 87 11.55 -6.54 2.29
C GLU A 87 12.33 -5.25 2.57
N ILE A 88 11.65 -4.15 2.85
CA ILE A 88 12.28 -2.87 3.24
C ILE A 88 13.18 -3.07 4.47
N ARG A 89 12.70 -3.80 5.47
CA ARG A 89 13.46 -4.12 6.67
C ARG A 89 14.71 -4.93 6.34
N ASN A 90 14.57 -5.97 5.54
CA ASN A 90 15.67 -6.88 5.21
C ASN A 90 16.73 -6.23 4.29
N THR A 91 16.28 -5.35 3.37
CA THR A 91 17.16 -4.77 2.35
C THR A 91 17.85 -3.48 2.84
N HIS A 92 17.14 -2.69 3.61
CA HIS A 92 17.59 -1.35 4.01
C HIS A 92 17.76 -1.18 5.52
N ASP A 93 17.44 -2.21 6.33
CA ASP A 93 17.43 -2.11 7.79
C ASP A 93 16.60 -0.89 8.25
N VAL A 94 15.38 -0.80 7.70
CA VAL A 94 14.38 0.24 8.00
C VAL A 94 13.10 -0.45 8.47
N THR A 95 12.65 -0.11 9.67
CA THR A 95 11.33 -0.55 10.15
C THR A 95 10.29 0.42 9.64
N VAL A 96 9.33 -0.09 8.88
CA VAL A 96 8.16 0.68 8.45
C VAL A 96 7.32 1.04 9.69
N SER A 97 7.08 2.33 9.89
CA SER A 97 6.41 2.85 11.09
C SER A 97 4.89 2.71 11.03
N PHE A 98 4.33 2.69 9.84
CA PHE A 98 2.90 2.45 9.61
C PHE A 98 2.66 2.00 8.16
N ILE A 99 1.56 1.28 7.98
CA ILE A 99 1.07 0.83 6.68
C ILE A 99 -0.34 1.37 6.51
N ASP A 100 -0.58 2.05 5.40
CA ASP A 100 -1.90 2.52 4.99
C ASP A 100 -2.34 1.72 3.76
N PHE A 101 -3.36 0.90 3.92
CA PHE A 101 -3.90 0.04 2.86
C PHE A 101 -4.79 0.79 1.86
N GLY A 102 -5.04 2.09 2.08
CA GLY A 102 -5.83 2.92 1.18
C GLY A 102 -7.34 2.74 1.26
N GLY A 103 -7.82 1.78 2.01
CA GLY A 103 -9.24 1.44 2.10
C GLY A 103 -9.73 0.68 0.87
N GLY A 104 -10.73 1.22 0.18
CA GLY A 104 -11.33 0.54 -0.97
C GLY A 104 -12.35 -0.54 -0.61
N ILE A 105 -12.75 -0.62 0.67
CA ILE A 105 -13.82 -1.50 1.14
C ILE A 105 -15.13 -1.06 0.51
N GLY A 106 -15.80 -1.99 -0.17
CA GLY A 106 -17.07 -1.76 -0.83
C GLY A 106 -18.26 -1.74 0.12
N ILE A 107 -19.35 -1.22 -0.39
CA ILE A 107 -20.68 -1.37 0.20
C ILE A 107 -21.60 -2.01 -0.85
N PRO A 108 -22.61 -2.80 -0.45
CA PRO A 108 -23.60 -3.33 -1.37
C PRO A 108 -24.39 -2.22 -2.05
N TYR A 109 -24.41 -2.21 -3.38
CA TYR A 109 -25.25 -1.31 -4.16
C TYR A 109 -26.50 -2.01 -4.70
N ARG A 110 -26.57 -3.34 -4.63
CA ARG A 110 -27.67 -4.17 -5.13
C ARG A 110 -28.14 -5.11 -4.03
N PRO A 111 -29.43 -5.49 -4.02
CA PRO A 111 -29.99 -6.38 -2.99
C PRO A 111 -29.34 -7.77 -2.93
N GLU A 112 -28.72 -8.21 -4.03
CA GLU A 112 -28.08 -9.53 -4.13
C GLU A 112 -26.64 -9.54 -3.63
N GLN A 113 -26.06 -8.35 -3.32
CA GLN A 113 -24.69 -8.23 -2.82
C GLN A 113 -24.69 -8.34 -1.30
N GLU A 114 -23.79 -9.16 -0.79
CA GLU A 114 -23.55 -9.24 0.64
C GLU A 114 -22.55 -8.18 1.10
N PRO A 115 -22.70 -7.63 2.31
CA PRO A 115 -21.72 -6.71 2.88
C PRO A 115 -20.39 -7.44 3.16
N VAL A 116 -19.30 -6.67 3.15
CA VAL A 116 -17.97 -7.19 3.48
C VAL A 116 -17.96 -7.76 4.90
N ASP A 117 -17.38 -8.93 5.06
CA ASP A 117 -17.08 -9.52 6.36
C ASP A 117 -15.94 -8.76 7.05
N LEU A 118 -16.30 -7.72 7.81
CA LEU A 118 -15.34 -6.88 8.53
C LEU A 118 -14.70 -7.61 9.72
N GLU A 119 -15.37 -8.59 10.31
CA GLU A 119 -14.81 -9.42 11.39
C GLU A 119 -13.73 -10.33 10.82
N GLY A 120 -14.02 -11.03 9.71
CA GLY A 120 -13.06 -11.85 8.99
C GLY A 120 -11.89 -11.04 8.45
N LEU A 121 -12.11 -9.80 8.00
CA LEU A 121 -11.03 -8.89 7.61
C LEU A 121 -10.11 -8.57 8.80
N GLY A 122 -10.68 -8.26 9.96
CA GLY A 122 -9.93 -7.97 11.18
C GLY A 122 -9.13 -9.18 11.70
N GLU A 123 -9.69 -10.37 11.62
CA GLU A 123 -8.98 -11.61 11.97
C GLU A 123 -7.86 -11.94 10.97
N GLY A 124 -8.11 -11.81 9.68
CA GLY A 124 -7.12 -12.10 8.64
C GLY A 124 -5.97 -11.08 8.55
N ALA A 125 -6.13 -9.91 9.18
CA ALA A 125 -5.10 -8.87 9.25
C ALA A 125 -4.14 -9.03 10.46
N LYS A 126 -4.39 -9.98 11.36
CA LYS A 126 -3.55 -10.28 12.54
C LYS A 126 -2.35 -11.13 12.16
#